data_5210de18b4b92aabc9e4c7921923c461
#
_entry.id   5210de18b4b92aabc9e4c7921923c461
#
_cell.length_a   1.000
_cell.length_b   1.000
_cell.length_c   1.000
_cell.angle_alpha   90.00
_cell.angle_beta   90.00
_cell.angle_gamma   90.00
#
_symmetry.space_group_name_H-M   'P 1'
#
loop_
_entity.id
_entity.type
_entity.pdbx_description
1 polymer ?
#
loop_
_entity_poly.entity_id
_entity_poly.type
_entity_poly.pdbx_seq_one_letter_code
_entity_poly.pdbx_strand_id
1 'polypeptide(L)'
;MGGTERDGQGGRTPAGIIQHAAIAPLDATLLAVAGGILLAWWLPLPLWSQPCALVLLAHRLTRYPAIALLAALWTLSPWQFTAPLPAAVDCRATFYIADFPTRGYPVGSRFVLVTRQAGDCPLKPGDRLSGADFSHRSYRLGEVLHAQVRLKPGDGSRVAQQARLRGRATVRTVVSLNESAPWTVRQRAALAARIDAVFPAAQRAWLRALIIGDHSGLDAEAQNRLRRSGTSHLIAISGLHLALIAGLIYLLLRHLTAALPSRWRGGVQPHTIALHATLLCALTYALLTGAAAPVLRAWLMLAVLTLCWHWPGLGGGRQALKLAALAILLANPWQLGAAGAWLSFAAVAVILYSAPLWRQLRPLWQWLVLQALITLALLPIGWALFGGISLVSLAANLVLIPWLAPVLAASLLALICPPLAPAATWLLDIFLHALAGFAAPAWAYWQPAFQPGTAAALCATVAVLCALARLRGREFPLQTETVASPWPLRLLTLPFAWAALAFGISLAAVLLPPPDYRAPNGSAVYYHGGKTLVVNAGLRHRNLGRDDAARYLLPELRRHARRPDAIVLTGKGLRQTSALITLLAAYPQTPVYSTLPLPNLPFAVTYCPADNAAGLVFTKTATGCSARFGEVLLP
;
A
#
# COMPACT_ATOMS: atom_id res chain seq x y z
N MET A 1 67.60 18.84 -36.38
CA MET A 1 66.84 18.49 -37.59
C MET A 1 65.82 17.45 -37.23
N GLY A 2 64.56 17.79 -37.41
CA GLY A 2 63.45 16.96 -37.73
C GLY A 2 62.61 16.53 -36.52
N GLY A 3 61.75 17.44 -36.03
CA GLY A 3 60.60 17.08 -35.21
C GLY A 3 59.49 16.45 -36.04
N THR A 4 58.68 15.61 -35.43
CA THR A 4 57.31 15.36 -35.88
C THR A 4 56.42 15.24 -34.63
N GLU A 5 55.68 16.31 -34.39
CA GLU A 5 54.49 16.31 -33.58
C GLU A 5 53.53 15.26 -34.11
N ARG A 6 52.99 14.40 -33.25
CA ARG A 6 51.80 13.59 -33.52
C ARG A 6 50.68 14.07 -32.60
N ASP A 7 49.79 14.79 -33.20
CA ASP A 7 48.46 15.11 -32.67
C ASP A 7 47.74 13.86 -32.24
N GLY A 8 47.52 13.75 -30.94
CA GLY A 8 46.63 12.75 -30.30
C GLY A 8 45.19 13.25 -30.33
N GLN A 9 44.47 13.05 -31.45
CA GLN A 9 43.02 13.17 -31.44
C GLN A 9 42.42 12.05 -30.58
N GLY A 10 42.10 12.39 -29.34
CA GLY A 10 41.30 11.54 -28.46
C GLY A 10 39.88 11.39 -29.00
N GLY A 11 39.65 10.30 -29.72
CA GLY A 11 38.33 9.93 -30.23
C GLY A 11 37.34 9.77 -29.06
N ARG A 12 36.46 10.72 -28.90
CA ARG A 12 35.28 10.58 -28.05
C ARG A 12 34.43 9.44 -28.62
N THR A 13 34.37 8.34 -27.90
CA THR A 13 33.53 7.20 -28.25
C THR A 13 32.06 7.63 -28.35
N PRO A 14 31.32 7.22 -29.37
CA PRO A 14 29.90 7.58 -29.57
C PRO A 14 28.97 7.14 -28.43
N ALA A 15 29.43 6.25 -27.55
CA ALA A 15 28.66 5.73 -26.41
C ALA A 15 28.26 6.79 -25.38
N GLY A 16 29.05 7.85 -25.16
CA GLY A 16 28.76 8.91 -24.20
C GLY A 16 27.61 9.84 -24.65
N ILE A 17 27.45 10.06 -25.94
CA ILE A 17 26.42 10.94 -26.50
C ILE A 17 25.03 10.23 -26.48
N ILE A 18 25.00 8.92 -26.67
CA ILE A 18 23.77 8.12 -26.64
C ILE A 18 23.17 8.04 -25.24
N GLN A 19 24.01 8.02 -24.19
CA GLN A 19 23.53 7.94 -22.79
C GLN A 19 22.77 9.19 -22.33
N HIS A 20 23.16 10.39 -22.75
CA HIS A 20 22.47 11.64 -22.35
C HIS A 20 21.18 11.90 -23.13
N ALA A 21 21.08 11.44 -24.38
CA ALA A 21 19.88 11.61 -25.20
C ALA A 21 18.72 10.67 -24.79
N ALA A 22 19.02 9.54 -24.12
CA ALA A 22 18.00 8.55 -23.75
C ALA A 22 17.29 8.84 -22.40
N ILE A 23 17.84 9.71 -21.54
CA ILE A 23 17.32 9.94 -20.17
C ILE A 23 16.12 10.89 -20.17
N ALA A 24 16.16 11.96 -20.94
CA ALA A 24 15.08 12.94 -21.00
C ALA A 24 13.74 12.39 -21.55
N PRO A 25 13.72 11.55 -22.62
CA PRO A 25 12.48 11.02 -23.15
C PRO A 25 11.75 10.06 -22.20
N LEU A 26 12.46 9.32 -21.35
CA LEU A 26 11.81 8.37 -20.41
C LEU A 26 11.10 9.08 -19.25
N ASP A 27 11.67 10.17 -18.72
CA ASP A 27 11.02 10.96 -17.67
C ASP A 27 9.73 11.61 -18.20
N ALA A 28 9.80 12.20 -19.41
CA ALA A 28 8.64 12.77 -20.07
C ALA A 28 7.57 11.70 -20.39
N THR A 29 7.99 10.51 -20.79
CA THR A 29 7.08 9.38 -21.03
C THR A 29 6.38 8.93 -19.75
N LEU A 30 7.10 8.81 -18.63
CA LEU A 30 6.50 8.47 -17.32
C LEU A 30 5.50 9.51 -16.87
N LEU A 31 5.82 10.80 -17.01
CA LEU A 31 4.92 11.90 -16.67
C LEU A 31 3.68 11.89 -17.57
N ALA A 32 3.84 11.63 -18.87
CA ALA A 32 2.72 11.52 -19.79
C ALA A 32 1.81 10.34 -19.45
N VAL A 33 2.38 9.17 -19.15
CA VAL A 33 1.60 7.99 -18.74
C VAL A 33 0.86 8.24 -17.43
N ALA A 34 1.54 8.78 -16.41
CA ALA A 34 0.90 9.11 -15.13
C ALA A 34 -0.21 10.16 -15.28
N GLY A 35 0.04 11.20 -16.08
CA GLY A 35 -0.94 12.24 -16.40
C GLY A 35 -2.16 11.67 -17.13
N GLY A 36 -1.96 10.76 -18.08
CA GLY A 36 -3.04 10.06 -18.78
C GLY A 36 -3.88 9.18 -17.87
N ILE A 37 -3.26 8.47 -16.95
CA ILE A 37 -3.97 7.66 -15.94
C ILE A 37 -4.82 8.57 -15.03
N LEU A 38 -4.27 9.68 -14.57
CA LEU A 38 -5.00 10.66 -13.77
C LEU A 38 -6.17 11.26 -14.56
N LEU A 39 -5.95 11.58 -15.84
CA LEU A 39 -7.01 12.08 -16.72
C LEU A 39 -8.17 11.08 -16.85
N ALA A 40 -7.87 9.79 -17.01
CA ALA A 40 -8.87 8.73 -17.06
C ALA A 40 -9.71 8.59 -15.78
N TRP A 41 -9.18 8.99 -14.64
CA TRP A 41 -9.93 8.95 -13.38
C TRP A 41 -10.95 10.07 -13.23
N TRP A 42 -10.81 11.14 -14.02
CA TRP A 42 -11.65 12.33 -13.94
C TRP A 42 -12.57 12.49 -15.15
N LEU A 43 -12.15 11.97 -16.32
CA LEU A 43 -12.86 12.14 -17.57
C LEU A 43 -13.25 10.79 -18.20
N PRO A 44 -14.51 10.55 -18.54
CA PRO A 44 -14.93 9.39 -19.31
C PRO A 44 -14.54 9.59 -20.79
N LEU A 45 -13.35 9.15 -21.19
CA LEU A 45 -12.88 9.27 -22.55
C LEU A 45 -13.47 8.17 -23.44
N PRO A 46 -14.02 8.50 -24.63
CA PRO A 46 -14.57 7.51 -25.54
C PRO A 46 -13.45 6.72 -26.24
N LEU A 47 -13.66 5.42 -26.41
CA LEU A 47 -12.66 4.51 -27.00
C LEU A 47 -12.31 4.85 -28.48
N TRP A 48 -13.20 5.54 -29.22
CA TRP A 48 -12.92 5.96 -30.58
C TRP A 48 -11.80 7.00 -30.71
N SER A 49 -11.37 7.62 -29.61
CA SER A 49 -10.22 8.54 -29.62
C SER A 49 -8.84 7.84 -29.76
N GLN A 50 -8.78 6.49 -29.66
CA GLN A 50 -7.53 5.73 -29.84
C GLN A 50 -6.83 5.97 -31.18
N PRO A 51 -7.51 5.91 -32.34
CA PRO A 51 -6.87 6.15 -33.64
C PRO A 51 -6.22 7.54 -33.72
N CYS A 52 -6.91 8.57 -33.21
CA CYS A 52 -6.39 9.93 -33.21
C CYS A 52 -5.09 10.04 -32.37
N ALA A 53 -5.05 9.38 -31.20
CA ALA A 53 -3.86 9.37 -30.36
C ALA A 53 -2.67 8.67 -31.05
N LEU A 54 -2.92 7.59 -31.79
CA LEU A 54 -1.87 6.90 -32.55
C LEU A 54 -1.27 7.78 -33.66
N VAL A 55 -2.11 8.52 -34.40
CA VAL A 55 -1.65 9.47 -35.44
C VAL A 55 -0.80 10.58 -34.81
N LEU A 56 -1.19 11.10 -33.67
CA LEU A 56 -0.45 12.15 -32.96
C LEU A 56 0.92 11.71 -32.42
N LEU A 57 1.18 10.40 -32.28
CA LEU A 57 2.50 9.88 -31.88
C LEU A 57 3.59 10.15 -32.91
N ALA A 58 3.23 10.30 -34.19
CA ALA A 58 4.18 10.51 -35.28
C ALA A 58 4.89 11.87 -35.21
N HIS A 59 4.29 12.87 -34.57
CA HIS A 59 4.84 14.22 -34.51
C HIS A 59 5.55 14.50 -33.17
N ARG A 60 6.76 15.11 -33.23
CA ARG A 60 7.60 15.33 -32.04
C ARG A 60 6.93 16.19 -30.95
N LEU A 61 6.13 17.20 -31.33
CA LEU A 61 5.46 18.11 -30.40
C LEU A 61 4.21 17.47 -29.73
N THR A 62 3.56 16.53 -30.42
CA THR A 62 2.29 15.93 -29.95
C THR A 62 2.46 14.55 -29.34
N ARG A 63 3.66 13.94 -29.39
CA ARG A 63 3.89 12.56 -28.92
C ARG A 63 3.59 12.37 -27.43
N TYR A 64 3.92 13.31 -26.55
CA TYR A 64 3.66 13.16 -25.12
C TYR A 64 2.17 13.33 -24.76
N PRO A 65 1.44 14.32 -25.31
CA PRO A 65 -0.02 14.34 -25.22
C PRO A 65 -0.68 13.06 -25.75
N ALA A 66 -0.18 12.53 -26.87
CA ALA A 66 -0.68 11.27 -27.43
C ALA A 66 -0.42 10.07 -26.51
N ILE A 67 0.77 9.97 -25.90
CA ILE A 67 1.08 8.94 -24.89
C ILE A 67 0.15 9.08 -23.68
N ALA A 68 -0.11 10.29 -23.20
CA ALA A 68 -1.04 10.53 -22.11
C ALA A 68 -2.46 10.08 -22.46
N LEU A 69 -2.95 10.41 -23.65
CA LEU A 69 -4.26 9.99 -24.14
C LEU A 69 -4.34 8.45 -24.26
N LEU A 70 -3.32 7.80 -24.83
CA LEU A 70 -3.27 6.34 -24.92
C LEU A 70 -3.23 5.67 -23.53
N ALA A 71 -2.50 6.23 -22.57
CA ALA A 71 -2.48 5.73 -21.22
C ALA A 71 -3.84 5.89 -20.51
N ALA A 72 -4.56 6.99 -20.79
CA ALA A 72 -5.91 7.18 -20.28
C ALA A 72 -6.88 6.14 -20.86
N LEU A 73 -6.86 5.93 -22.18
CA LEU A 73 -7.68 4.95 -22.86
C LEU A 73 -7.35 3.52 -22.46
N TRP A 74 -6.04 3.21 -22.26
CA TRP A 74 -5.59 1.93 -21.71
C TRP A 74 -6.17 1.68 -20.32
N THR A 75 -6.17 2.71 -19.45
CA THR A 75 -6.72 2.61 -18.09
C THR A 75 -8.22 2.30 -18.09
N LEU A 76 -8.97 2.84 -19.06
CA LEU A 76 -10.40 2.63 -19.23
C LEU A 76 -10.73 1.38 -20.06
N SER A 77 -9.73 0.71 -20.62
CA SER A 77 -9.94 -0.48 -21.43
C SER A 77 -10.54 -1.64 -20.60
N PRO A 78 -11.29 -2.57 -21.23
CA PRO A 78 -11.85 -3.75 -20.55
C PRO A 78 -10.77 -4.65 -19.91
N TRP A 79 -9.50 -4.54 -20.34
CA TRP A 79 -8.37 -5.27 -19.77
C TRP A 79 -7.94 -4.75 -18.40
N GLN A 80 -8.12 -3.45 -18.15
CA GLN A 80 -7.70 -2.79 -16.92
C GLN A 80 -8.88 -2.40 -16.03
N PHE A 81 -10.01 -2.06 -16.63
CA PHE A 81 -11.19 -1.66 -15.89
C PHE A 81 -12.07 -2.89 -15.60
N THR A 82 -12.23 -3.19 -14.32
CA THR A 82 -13.14 -4.24 -13.87
C THR A 82 -14.54 -3.64 -13.72
N ALA A 83 -15.39 -3.89 -14.71
CA ALA A 83 -16.77 -3.41 -14.67
C ALA A 83 -17.52 -4.01 -13.47
N PRO A 84 -18.18 -3.19 -12.64
CA PRO A 84 -19.01 -3.70 -11.55
C PRO A 84 -20.20 -4.48 -12.08
N LEU A 85 -20.79 -5.32 -11.24
CA LEU A 85 -22.04 -6.00 -11.56
C LEU A 85 -23.16 -4.96 -11.77
N PRO A 86 -24.06 -5.16 -12.75
CA PRO A 86 -25.07 -4.16 -13.09
C PRO A 86 -26.17 -4.03 -12.02
N ALA A 87 -26.51 -5.12 -11.33
CA ALA A 87 -27.57 -5.16 -10.33
C ALA A 87 -27.29 -6.21 -9.24
N ALA A 88 -28.08 -6.17 -8.18
CA ALA A 88 -28.06 -7.21 -7.15
C ALA A 88 -28.86 -8.42 -7.64
N VAL A 89 -28.27 -9.62 -7.57
CA VAL A 89 -28.84 -10.88 -8.05
C VAL A 89 -28.58 -11.99 -7.04
N ASP A 90 -29.58 -12.82 -6.78
CA ASP A 90 -29.42 -14.10 -6.07
C ASP A 90 -29.23 -15.21 -7.11
N CYS A 91 -28.13 -15.94 -7.05
CA CYS A 91 -27.74 -16.93 -8.04
C CYS A 91 -26.84 -18.02 -7.45
N ARG A 92 -26.59 -19.10 -8.22
CA ARG A 92 -25.72 -20.22 -7.81
C ARG A 92 -24.52 -20.33 -8.73
N ALA A 93 -23.35 -20.51 -8.14
CA ALA A 93 -22.10 -20.70 -8.89
C ALA A 93 -21.09 -21.53 -8.08
N THR A 94 -20.06 -21.99 -8.77
CA THR A 94 -18.93 -22.66 -8.14
C THR A 94 -17.78 -21.70 -8.03
N PHE A 95 -17.25 -21.59 -6.81
CA PHE A 95 -16.16 -20.68 -6.45
C PHE A 95 -15.03 -21.46 -5.77
N TYR A 96 -13.85 -20.88 -5.75
CA TYR A 96 -12.81 -21.27 -4.80
C TYR A 96 -12.37 -20.09 -3.96
N ILE A 97 -11.91 -20.35 -2.75
CA ILE A 97 -11.39 -19.33 -1.83
C ILE A 97 -9.93 -19.05 -2.19
N ALA A 98 -9.68 -17.83 -2.67
CA ALA A 98 -8.38 -17.44 -3.22
C ALA A 98 -7.44 -16.77 -2.21
N ASP A 99 -7.96 -16.35 -1.06
CA ASP A 99 -7.15 -15.73 0.01
C ASP A 99 -7.59 -16.25 1.38
N PHE A 100 -6.72 -16.07 2.40
CA PHE A 100 -7.01 -16.54 3.75
C PHE A 100 -8.28 -15.92 4.30
N PRO A 101 -9.24 -16.73 4.77
CA PRO A 101 -10.44 -16.22 5.38
C PRO A 101 -10.12 -15.44 6.65
N THR A 102 -10.72 -14.25 6.77
CA THR A 102 -10.62 -13.41 7.95
C THR A 102 -11.95 -13.42 8.70
N ARG A 103 -11.91 -13.26 10.02
CA ARG A 103 -13.14 -13.16 10.82
C ARG A 103 -13.95 -11.93 10.41
N GLY A 104 -15.22 -12.14 10.09
CA GLY A 104 -16.19 -11.09 9.78
C GLY A 104 -16.88 -10.56 11.05
N TYR A 105 -17.62 -9.45 10.90
CA TYR A 105 -18.42 -8.88 11.96
C TYR A 105 -19.90 -8.82 11.55
N PRO A 106 -20.84 -9.05 12.46
CA PRO A 106 -20.72 -9.39 13.88
C PRO A 106 -20.26 -10.83 14.13
N VAL A 107 -20.52 -11.73 13.20
CA VAL A 107 -20.13 -13.14 13.19
C VAL A 107 -19.88 -13.54 11.74
N GLY A 108 -19.03 -14.55 11.51
CA GLY A 108 -18.83 -15.10 10.18
C GLY A 108 -17.41 -14.90 9.63
N SER A 109 -17.27 -15.08 8.34
CA SER A 109 -16.00 -15.07 7.63
C SER A 109 -16.03 -14.13 6.44
N ARG A 110 -14.91 -13.48 6.14
CA ARG A 110 -14.67 -12.72 4.91
C ARG A 110 -13.52 -13.35 4.16
N PHE A 111 -13.67 -13.43 2.84
CA PHE A 111 -12.69 -14.06 1.97
C PHE A 111 -12.80 -13.50 0.55
N VAL A 112 -11.83 -13.81 -0.29
CA VAL A 112 -11.90 -13.52 -1.72
C VAL A 112 -12.37 -14.79 -2.43
N LEU A 113 -13.52 -14.70 -3.10
CA LEU A 113 -14.05 -15.73 -3.98
C LEU A 113 -13.56 -15.49 -5.41
N VAL A 114 -13.16 -16.55 -6.08
CA VAL A 114 -12.89 -16.52 -7.52
C VAL A 114 -13.83 -17.52 -8.18
N THR A 115 -14.55 -17.02 -9.19
CA THR A 115 -15.51 -17.82 -9.94
C THR A 115 -14.79 -18.89 -10.73
N ARG A 116 -15.19 -20.15 -10.54
CA ARG A 116 -14.71 -21.30 -11.32
C ARG A 116 -15.71 -21.63 -12.43
N GLN A 117 -16.97 -21.77 -12.07
CA GLN A 117 -18.09 -21.96 -13.00
C GLN A 117 -19.19 -20.97 -12.62
N ALA A 118 -19.67 -20.24 -13.60
CA ALA A 118 -20.63 -19.15 -13.39
C ALA A 118 -22.02 -19.62 -12.95
N GLY A 119 -22.42 -20.84 -13.33
CA GLY A 119 -23.77 -21.32 -13.09
C GLY A 119 -24.82 -20.42 -13.76
N ASP A 120 -25.78 -19.96 -12.96
CA ASP A 120 -26.80 -18.98 -13.34
C ASP A 120 -26.42 -17.52 -12.99
N CYS A 121 -25.20 -17.29 -12.49
CA CYS A 121 -24.71 -15.98 -12.13
C CYS A 121 -24.19 -15.19 -13.35
N PRO A 122 -24.34 -13.84 -13.37
CA PRO A 122 -23.78 -12.97 -14.41
C PRO A 122 -22.26 -12.76 -14.23
N LEU A 123 -21.54 -13.85 -14.11
CA LEU A 123 -20.10 -13.90 -13.84
C LEU A 123 -19.37 -14.63 -14.96
N LYS A 124 -18.06 -14.40 -15.03
CA LYS A 124 -17.15 -15.17 -15.91
C LYS A 124 -16.17 -15.97 -15.04
N PRO A 125 -15.68 -17.12 -15.52
CA PRO A 125 -14.58 -17.82 -14.86
C PRO A 125 -13.40 -16.87 -14.64
N GLY A 126 -12.86 -16.85 -13.42
CA GLY A 126 -11.79 -15.93 -13.02
C GLY A 126 -12.26 -14.60 -12.38
N ASP A 127 -13.55 -14.28 -12.44
CA ASP A 127 -14.08 -13.08 -11.75
C ASP A 127 -13.85 -13.17 -10.24
N ARG A 128 -13.35 -12.07 -9.66
CA ARG A 128 -13.06 -11.95 -8.23
C ARG A 128 -14.15 -11.19 -7.52
N LEU A 129 -14.55 -11.68 -6.37
CA LEU A 129 -15.60 -11.11 -5.52
C LEU A 129 -15.11 -11.01 -4.07
N SER A 130 -15.52 -9.95 -3.38
CA SER A 130 -15.38 -9.88 -1.93
C SER A 130 -16.49 -10.70 -1.30
N GLY A 131 -16.19 -11.92 -0.84
CA GLY A 131 -17.12 -12.83 -0.20
C GLY A 131 -17.31 -12.54 1.28
N ALA A 132 -18.52 -12.70 1.78
CA ALA A 132 -18.85 -12.71 3.19
C ALA A 132 -19.88 -13.81 3.49
N ASP A 133 -19.63 -14.55 4.56
CA ASP A 133 -20.58 -15.47 5.16
C ASP A 133 -20.79 -15.06 6.62
N PHE A 134 -22.05 -14.97 7.05
CA PHE A 134 -22.45 -14.60 8.41
C PHE A 134 -22.83 -15.82 9.27
N SER A 135 -22.64 -17.04 8.76
CA SER A 135 -22.75 -18.27 9.52
C SER A 135 -21.49 -18.50 10.38
N HIS A 136 -21.57 -19.45 11.30
CA HIS A 136 -20.43 -19.88 12.14
C HIS A 136 -19.47 -20.83 11.41
N ARG A 137 -19.65 -21.04 10.10
CA ARG A 137 -18.81 -21.93 9.32
C ARG A 137 -17.37 -21.41 9.22
N SER A 138 -16.42 -22.30 9.43
CA SER A 138 -15.01 -22.06 9.16
C SER A 138 -14.69 -22.45 7.71
N TYR A 139 -13.99 -21.57 7.02
CA TYR A 139 -13.54 -21.77 5.64
C TYR A 139 -12.02 -21.93 5.59
N ARG A 140 -11.55 -22.65 4.57
CA ARG A 140 -10.11 -22.87 4.33
C ARG A 140 -9.69 -22.26 3.00
N LEU A 141 -8.44 -21.81 2.94
CA LEU A 141 -7.82 -21.39 1.68
C LEU A 141 -7.83 -22.56 0.68
N GLY A 142 -8.29 -22.29 -0.55
CA GLY A 142 -8.37 -23.30 -1.60
C GLY A 142 -9.59 -24.20 -1.53
N GLU A 143 -10.48 -24.01 -0.57
CA GLU A 143 -11.76 -24.74 -0.52
C GLU A 143 -12.62 -24.38 -1.74
N VAL A 144 -13.13 -25.39 -2.45
CA VAL A 144 -14.03 -25.21 -3.58
C VAL A 144 -15.46 -25.38 -3.10
N LEU A 145 -16.30 -24.41 -3.44
CA LEU A 145 -17.65 -24.28 -2.93
C LEU A 145 -18.64 -24.17 -4.08
N HIS A 146 -19.69 -24.98 -4.03
CA HIS A 146 -20.91 -24.67 -4.77
C HIS A 146 -21.83 -23.89 -3.84
N ALA A 147 -22.11 -22.63 -4.17
CA ALA A 147 -22.77 -21.74 -3.25
C ALA A 147 -23.91 -20.96 -3.92
N GLN A 148 -25.01 -20.82 -3.20
CA GLN A 148 -26.01 -19.81 -3.48
C GLN A 148 -25.56 -18.51 -2.85
N VAL A 149 -25.40 -17.48 -3.65
CA VAL A 149 -24.86 -16.19 -3.22
C VAL A 149 -25.79 -15.07 -3.64
N ARG A 150 -25.88 -14.06 -2.77
CA ARG A 150 -26.44 -12.78 -3.15
C ARG A 150 -25.31 -11.87 -3.61
N LEU A 151 -25.26 -11.64 -4.91
CA LEU A 151 -24.32 -10.71 -5.52
C LEU A 151 -24.82 -9.29 -5.34
N LYS A 152 -23.90 -8.37 -5.06
CA LYS A 152 -24.15 -6.92 -5.06
C LYS A 152 -23.10 -6.23 -5.92
N PRO A 153 -23.45 -5.15 -6.62
CA PRO A 153 -22.47 -4.35 -7.33
C PRO A 153 -21.30 -3.96 -6.44
N GLY A 154 -20.12 -3.90 -7.01
CA GLY A 154 -18.98 -3.24 -6.39
C GLY A 154 -19.22 -1.73 -6.30
N ASP A 155 -18.49 -1.08 -5.42
CA ASP A 155 -18.55 0.38 -5.28
C ASP A 155 -17.78 1.12 -6.39
N GLY A 156 -17.17 0.39 -7.34
CA GLY A 156 -16.32 0.96 -8.40
C GLY A 156 -15.08 1.69 -7.89
N SER A 157 -14.83 1.63 -6.59
CA SER A 157 -13.73 2.37 -5.95
C SER A 157 -12.37 1.97 -6.53
N ARG A 158 -11.40 2.89 -6.45
CA ARG A 158 -10.01 2.62 -6.86
C ARG A 158 -9.41 1.39 -6.17
N VAL A 159 -9.80 1.15 -4.92
CA VAL A 159 -9.36 -0.04 -4.15
C VAL A 159 -9.93 -1.32 -4.77
N ALA A 160 -11.21 -1.32 -5.16
CA ALA A 160 -11.84 -2.45 -5.85
C ALA A 160 -11.18 -2.71 -7.20
N GLN A 161 -10.87 -1.65 -7.97
CA GLN A 161 -10.16 -1.75 -9.25
C GLN A 161 -8.74 -2.28 -9.08
N GLN A 162 -7.98 -1.81 -8.07
CA GLN A 162 -6.65 -2.33 -7.75
C GLN A 162 -6.67 -3.83 -7.45
N ALA A 163 -7.67 -4.29 -6.71
CA ALA A 163 -7.87 -5.69 -6.34
C ALA A 163 -8.60 -6.50 -7.44
N ARG A 164 -9.03 -5.85 -8.53
CA ARG A 164 -9.84 -6.43 -9.60
C ARG A 164 -11.11 -7.11 -9.08
N LEU A 165 -11.78 -6.47 -8.12
CA LEU A 165 -13.03 -6.97 -7.54
C LEU A 165 -14.22 -6.48 -8.36
N ARG A 166 -15.01 -7.41 -8.85
CA ARG A 166 -16.19 -7.12 -9.67
C ARG A 166 -17.43 -6.77 -8.84
N GLY A 167 -17.48 -7.30 -7.60
CA GLY A 167 -18.61 -7.08 -6.71
C GLY A 167 -18.41 -7.70 -5.34
N ARG A 168 -19.51 -7.72 -4.58
CA ARG A 168 -19.58 -8.36 -3.26
C ARG A 168 -20.54 -9.54 -3.33
N ALA A 169 -20.15 -10.67 -2.73
CA ALA A 169 -20.98 -11.86 -2.61
C ALA A 169 -21.29 -12.13 -1.13
N THR A 170 -22.59 -12.26 -0.80
CA THR A 170 -23.01 -12.77 0.50
C THR A 170 -23.46 -14.20 0.32
N VAL A 171 -22.80 -15.12 0.99
CA VAL A 171 -23.11 -16.56 0.93
C VAL A 171 -24.41 -16.81 1.71
N ARG A 172 -25.35 -17.55 1.10
CA ARG A 172 -26.63 -17.96 1.69
C ARG A 172 -26.60 -19.41 2.09
N THR A 173 -26.32 -20.25 1.12
CA THR A 173 -26.14 -21.70 1.31
C THR A 173 -24.87 -22.14 0.62
N VAL A 174 -24.22 -23.16 1.15
CA VAL A 174 -22.95 -23.63 0.61
C VAL A 174 -22.80 -25.14 0.79
N VAL A 175 -22.30 -25.76 -0.26
CA VAL A 175 -21.84 -27.16 -0.25
C VAL A 175 -20.39 -27.18 -0.65
N SER A 176 -19.53 -27.79 0.15
CA SER A 176 -18.12 -28.00 -0.22
C SER A 176 -18.04 -29.10 -1.27
N LEU A 177 -17.23 -28.85 -2.28
CA LEU A 177 -16.93 -29.82 -3.31
C LEU A 177 -15.55 -30.46 -3.02
N ASN A 178 -15.43 -31.74 -3.26
CA ASN A 178 -14.14 -32.43 -3.17
C ASN A 178 -13.32 -32.21 -4.47
N GLU A 179 -13.19 -30.96 -4.85
CA GLU A 179 -12.43 -30.52 -6.01
C GLU A 179 -11.21 -29.70 -5.59
N SER A 180 -10.21 -29.65 -6.46
CA SER A 180 -8.97 -28.96 -6.15
C SER A 180 -8.93 -27.55 -6.73
N ALA A 181 -8.53 -26.58 -5.91
CA ALA A 181 -8.21 -25.22 -6.34
C ALA A 181 -6.96 -25.19 -7.26
N PRO A 182 -6.69 -24.05 -7.93
CA PRO A 182 -5.46 -23.87 -8.71
C PRO A 182 -4.19 -24.21 -7.93
N TRP A 183 -3.16 -24.69 -8.63
CA TRP A 183 -1.91 -25.17 -8.02
C TRP A 183 -1.30 -24.17 -7.03
N THR A 184 -1.21 -22.88 -7.38
CA THR A 184 -0.64 -21.84 -6.52
C THR A 184 -1.38 -21.72 -5.18
N VAL A 185 -2.71 -21.78 -5.20
CA VAL A 185 -3.54 -21.70 -3.99
C VAL A 185 -3.37 -22.96 -3.13
N ARG A 186 -3.30 -24.14 -3.76
CA ARG A 186 -3.04 -25.42 -3.06
C ARG A 186 -1.69 -25.42 -2.38
N GLN A 187 -0.63 -24.97 -3.07
CA GLN A 187 0.71 -24.90 -2.47
C GLN A 187 0.77 -23.94 -1.30
N ARG A 188 0.08 -22.77 -1.41
CA ARG A 188 -0.03 -21.81 -0.32
C ARG A 188 -0.76 -22.40 0.88
N ALA A 189 -1.83 -23.14 0.66
CA ALA A 189 -2.57 -23.84 1.73
C ALA A 189 -1.72 -24.96 2.37
N ALA A 190 -0.98 -25.75 1.57
CA ALA A 190 -0.06 -26.77 2.05
C ALA A 190 1.07 -26.17 2.91
N LEU A 191 1.62 -25.03 2.48
CA LEU A 191 2.65 -24.33 3.24
C LEU A 191 2.11 -23.80 4.57
N ALA A 192 0.87 -23.27 4.60
CA ALA A 192 0.20 -22.90 5.84
C ALA A 192 0.04 -24.08 6.80
N ALA A 193 -0.43 -25.23 6.29
CA ALA A 193 -0.55 -26.46 7.06
C ALA A 193 0.82 -26.96 7.58
N ARG A 194 1.87 -26.84 6.77
CA ARG A 194 3.23 -27.17 7.17
C ARG A 194 3.74 -26.28 8.30
N ILE A 195 3.49 -24.98 8.25
CA ILE A 195 3.81 -24.05 9.34
C ILE A 195 3.09 -24.49 10.63
N ASP A 196 1.81 -24.83 10.55
CA ASP A 196 1.04 -25.27 11.71
C ASP A 196 1.53 -26.60 12.30
N ALA A 197 2.05 -27.50 11.46
CA ALA A 197 2.59 -28.77 11.91
C ALA A 197 3.98 -28.64 12.58
N VAL A 198 4.80 -27.72 12.09
CA VAL A 198 6.21 -27.57 12.51
C VAL A 198 6.35 -26.67 13.75
N PHE A 199 5.53 -25.60 13.84
CA PHE A 199 5.73 -24.56 14.85
C PHE A 199 4.66 -24.58 15.95
N PRO A 200 5.01 -24.14 17.18
CA PRO A 200 4.08 -24.03 18.29
C PRO A 200 2.95 -23.02 18.01
N ALA A 201 1.78 -23.22 18.64
CA ALA A 201 0.59 -22.42 18.38
C ALA A 201 0.79 -20.91 18.59
N ALA A 202 1.62 -20.51 19.57
CA ALA A 202 1.87 -19.10 19.91
C ALA A 202 2.57 -18.33 18.77
N GLN A 203 3.44 -18.99 18.00
CA GLN A 203 4.23 -18.36 16.94
C GLN A 203 3.61 -18.50 15.55
N ARG A 204 2.63 -19.39 15.34
CA ARG A 204 2.02 -19.69 14.03
C ARG A 204 1.48 -18.46 13.32
N ALA A 205 0.76 -17.61 14.03
CA ALA A 205 0.17 -16.39 13.45
C ALA A 205 1.24 -15.45 12.88
N TRP A 206 2.34 -15.26 13.60
CA TRP A 206 3.46 -14.42 13.17
C TRP A 206 4.21 -15.04 12.00
N LEU A 207 4.49 -16.35 12.05
CA LEU A 207 5.20 -17.06 10.96
C LEU A 207 4.37 -17.14 9.69
N ARG A 208 3.06 -17.36 9.79
CA ARG A 208 2.15 -17.28 8.65
C ARG A 208 2.14 -15.89 8.02
N ALA A 209 2.13 -14.83 8.84
CA ALA A 209 2.21 -13.47 8.35
C ALA A 209 3.54 -13.19 7.64
N LEU A 210 4.67 -13.61 8.23
CA LEU A 210 6.02 -13.36 7.72
C LEU A 210 6.36 -14.18 6.46
N ILE A 211 5.93 -15.45 6.38
CA ILE A 211 6.34 -16.39 5.32
C ILE A 211 5.36 -16.36 4.14
N ILE A 212 4.04 -16.36 4.40
CA ILE A 212 3.00 -16.50 3.38
C ILE A 212 2.00 -15.35 3.31
N GLY A 213 2.16 -14.30 4.16
CA GLY A 213 1.31 -13.12 4.17
C GLY A 213 -0.09 -13.34 4.73
N ASP A 214 -0.27 -14.34 5.55
CA ASP A 214 -1.54 -14.57 6.24
C ASP A 214 -1.59 -13.78 7.54
N HIS A 215 -2.26 -12.63 7.51
CA HIS A 215 -2.44 -11.77 8.68
C HIS A 215 -3.70 -12.09 9.49
N SER A 216 -4.47 -13.11 9.09
CA SER A 216 -5.77 -13.43 9.68
C SER A 216 -5.69 -13.83 11.16
N GLY A 217 -4.55 -14.35 11.59
CA GLY A 217 -4.28 -14.76 12.97
C GLY A 217 -3.71 -13.66 13.88
N LEU A 218 -3.33 -12.49 13.34
CA LEU A 218 -2.80 -11.40 14.16
C LEU A 218 -3.92 -10.59 14.79
N ASP A 219 -3.89 -10.48 16.11
CA ASP A 219 -4.86 -9.70 16.87
C ASP A 219 -4.65 -8.19 16.75
N ALA A 220 -5.59 -7.41 17.30
CA ALA A 220 -5.53 -5.95 17.27
C ALA A 220 -4.35 -5.39 18.08
N GLU A 221 -3.92 -6.10 19.12
CA GLU A 221 -2.79 -5.68 19.94
C GLU A 221 -1.47 -5.83 19.19
N ALA A 222 -1.25 -6.97 18.50
CA ALA A 222 -0.11 -7.16 17.62
C ALA A 222 -0.03 -6.08 16.53
N GLN A 223 -1.16 -5.79 15.88
CA GLN A 223 -1.24 -4.72 14.89
C GLN A 223 -0.93 -3.33 15.48
N ASN A 224 -1.39 -3.07 16.70
CA ASN A 224 -1.10 -1.81 17.40
C ASN A 224 0.38 -1.70 17.79
N ARG A 225 1.02 -2.78 18.27
CA ARG A 225 2.46 -2.81 18.57
C ARG A 225 3.28 -2.49 17.31
N LEU A 226 2.95 -3.11 16.17
CA LEU A 226 3.58 -2.84 14.88
C LEU A 226 3.41 -1.40 14.42
N ARG A 227 2.23 -0.81 14.59
CA ARG A 227 1.96 0.58 14.26
C ARG A 227 2.75 1.53 15.14
N ARG A 228 2.76 1.29 16.46
CA ARG A 228 3.47 2.14 17.44
C ARG A 228 4.97 2.13 17.24
N SER A 229 5.55 0.98 16.91
CA SER A 229 6.97 0.85 16.60
C SER A 229 7.35 1.35 15.19
N GLY A 230 6.37 1.62 14.32
CA GLY A 230 6.62 2.00 12.91
C GLY A 230 7.06 0.84 12.03
N THR A 231 6.87 -0.40 12.48
CA THR A 231 7.35 -1.62 11.80
C THR A 231 6.24 -2.43 11.13
N SER A 232 5.05 -1.85 10.92
CA SER A 232 3.93 -2.52 10.23
C SER A 232 4.31 -3.08 8.86
N HIS A 233 5.27 -2.46 8.17
CA HIS A 233 5.78 -2.89 6.88
C HIS A 233 6.66 -4.15 6.96
N LEU A 234 7.17 -4.54 8.15
CA LEU A 234 7.97 -5.75 8.35
C LEU A 234 7.11 -7.00 8.42
N ILE A 235 5.82 -6.90 8.75
CA ILE A 235 4.92 -8.06 8.79
C ILE A 235 4.19 -8.24 7.45
N ALA A 236 3.80 -7.15 6.79
CA ALA A 236 3.30 -7.26 5.43
C ALA A 236 4.41 -7.83 4.54
N ILE A 237 4.14 -8.93 3.79
CA ILE A 237 5.12 -9.43 2.84
C ILE A 237 5.48 -8.29 1.89
N SER A 238 6.70 -7.82 2.01
CA SER A 238 7.20 -6.61 1.38
C SER A 238 8.32 -6.90 0.38
N GLY A 239 8.74 -5.87 -0.33
CA GLY A 239 9.94 -5.95 -1.14
C GLY A 239 11.20 -6.31 -0.35
N LEU A 240 11.25 -5.97 0.95
CA LEU A 240 12.34 -6.36 1.84
C LEU A 240 12.41 -7.87 2.04
N HIS A 241 11.28 -8.54 2.27
CA HIS A 241 11.23 -10.01 2.39
C HIS A 241 11.74 -10.69 1.12
N LEU A 242 11.25 -10.22 -0.04
CA LEU A 242 11.72 -10.73 -1.33
C LEU A 242 13.23 -10.50 -1.49
N ALA A 243 13.74 -9.32 -1.14
CA ALA A 243 15.16 -8.98 -1.24
C ALA A 243 16.04 -9.84 -0.33
N LEU A 244 15.59 -10.10 0.92
CA LEU A 244 16.30 -10.95 1.86
C LEU A 244 16.36 -12.40 1.38
N ILE A 245 15.21 -12.94 0.94
CA ILE A 245 15.12 -14.33 0.43
C ILE A 245 15.90 -14.45 -0.88
N ALA A 246 15.73 -13.51 -1.81
CA ALA A 246 16.47 -13.49 -3.07
C ALA A 246 17.99 -13.36 -2.83
N GLY A 247 18.40 -12.51 -1.89
CA GLY A 247 19.80 -12.37 -1.50
C GLY A 247 20.40 -13.67 -0.95
N LEU A 248 19.67 -14.36 -0.06
CA LEU A 248 20.09 -15.64 0.49
C LEU A 248 20.21 -16.70 -0.62
N ILE A 249 19.21 -16.81 -1.48
CA ILE A 249 19.18 -17.74 -2.62
C ILE A 249 20.34 -17.41 -3.58
N TYR A 250 20.55 -16.14 -3.89
CA TYR A 250 21.65 -15.70 -4.76
C TYR A 250 23.02 -16.10 -4.20
N LEU A 251 23.27 -15.85 -2.92
CA LEU A 251 24.53 -16.23 -2.28
C LEU A 251 24.75 -17.75 -2.33
N LEU A 252 23.71 -18.52 -1.98
CA LEU A 252 23.77 -19.99 -2.05
C LEU A 252 24.04 -20.47 -3.48
N LEU A 253 23.27 -20.02 -4.46
CA LEU A 253 23.43 -20.43 -5.86
C LEU A 253 24.75 -19.97 -6.45
N ARG A 254 25.24 -18.78 -6.09
CA ARG A 254 26.54 -18.29 -6.51
C ARG A 254 27.68 -19.20 -6.03
N HIS A 255 27.65 -19.62 -4.76
CA HIS A 255 28.66 -20.54 -4.22
C HIS A 255 28.55 -21.94 -4.85
N LEU A 256 27.33 -22.46 -4.98
CA LEU A 256 27.10 -23.77 -5.63
C LEU A 256 27.56 -23.77 -7.10
N THR A 257 27.19 -22.73 -7.86
CA THR A 257 27.60 -22.63 -9.27
C THR A 257 29.10 -22.35 -9.43
N ALA A 258 29.74 -21.64 -8.50
CA ALA A 258 31.19 -21.43 -8.50
C ALA A 258 31.96 -22.74 -8.26
N ALA A 259 31.42 -23.65 -7.44
CA ALA A 259 32.01 -24.97 -7.18
C ALA A 259 31.91 -25.93 -8.39
N LEU A 260 31.00 -25.68 -9.36
CA LEU A 260 30.87 -26.51 -10.55
C LEU A 260 32.02 -26.27 -11.52
N PRO A 261 32.57 -27.33 -12.18
CA PRO A 261 33.56 -27.19 -13.23
C PRO A 261 33.08 -26.31 -14.39
N SER A 262 33.99 -25.52 -14.99
CA SER A 262 33.64 -24.58 -16.06
C SER A 262 32.98 -25.26 -17.28
N ARG A 263 33.38 -26.52 -17.57
CA ARG A 263 32.79 -27.35 -18.63
C ARG A 263 31.27 -27.59 -18.44
N TRP A 264 30.83 -27.70 -17.18
CA TRP A 264 29.39 -27.93 -16.87
C TRP A 264 28.59 -26.64 -16.90
N ARG A 265 29.26 -25.49 -16.77
CA ARG A 265 28.64 -24.18 -16.86
C ARG A 265 28.59 -23.63 -18.29
N GLY A 266 29.13 -24.34 -19.29
CA GLY A 266 29.20 -23.88 -20.68
C GLY A 266 29.95 -22.54 -20.83
N GLY A 267 30.93 -22.25 -19.97
CA GLY A 267 31.66 -20.98 -19.98
C GLY A 267 30.92 -19.80 -19.36
N VAL A 268 29.65 -19.97 -18.93
CA VAL A 268 28.87 -18.89 -18.30
C VAL A 268 29.40 -18.58 -16.91
N GLN A 269 29.45 -17.30 -16.58
CA GLN A 269 29.90 -16.81 -15.27
C GLN A 269 28.97 -17.29 -14.14
N PRO A 270 29.48 -17.76 -12.97
CA PRO A 270 28.66 -18.22 -11.86
C PRO A 270 27.62 -17.23 -11.38
N HIS A 271 27.98 -15.93 -11.33
CA HIS A 271 27.06 -14.87 -10.89
C HIS A 271 25.88 -14.69 -11.83
N THR A 272 26.08 -14.88 -13.15
CA THR A 272 25.03 -14.76 -14.16
C THR A 272 24.01 -15.88 -13.99
N ILE A 273 24.49 -17.13 -13.84
CA ILE A 273 23.61 -18.28 -13.59
C ILE A 273 22.83 -18.09 -12.28
N ALA A 274 23.53 -17.72 -11.21
CA ALA A 274 22.92 -17.48 -9.91
C ALA A 274 21.86 -16.37 -9.95
N LEU A 275 22.12 -15.28 -10.68
CA LEU A 275 21.19 -14.15 -10.80
C LEU A 275 19.87 -14.55 -11.49
N HIS A 276 19.95 -15.26 -12.62
CA HIS A 276 18.76 -15.69 -13.34
C HIS A 276 17.97 -16.76 -12.57
N ALA A 277 18.66 -17.71 -11.95
CA ALA A 277 18.02 -18.71 -11.12
C ALA A 277 17.35 -18.06 -9.88
N THR A 278 18.01 -17.06 -9.27
CA THR A 278 17.41 -16.27 -8.18
C THR A 278 16.15 -15.54 -8.63
N LEU A 279 16.15 -14.95 -9.83
CA LEU A 279 15.00 -14.24 -10.36
C LEU A 279 13.79 -15.20 -10.54
N LEU A 280 14.03 -16.41 -11.00
CA LEU A 280 13.02 -17.46 -11.12
C LEU A 280 12.50 -17.92 -9.74
N CYS A 281 13.41 -18.18 -8.79
CA CYS A 281 13.03 -18.53 -7.41
C CYS A 281 12.25 -17.41 -6.72
N ALA A 282 12.63 -16.16 -6.93
CA ALA A 282 11.94 -15.00 -6.40
C ALA A 282 10.52 -14.84 -7.00
N LEU A 283 10.33 -15.16 -8.29
CA LEU A 283 9.01 -15.22 -8.91
C LEU A 283 8.15 -16.33 -8.27
N THR A 284 8.72 -17.53 -8.13
CA THR A 284 8.02 -18.64 -7.48
C THR A 284 7.58 -18.27 -6.07
N TYR A 285 8.46 -17.65 -5.28
CA TYR A 285 8.10 -17.14 -3.95
C TYR A 285 6.99 -16.08 -4.01
N ALA A 286 7.05 -15.13 -4.95
CA ALA A 286 6.01 -14.13 -5.14
C ALA A 286 4.64 -14.76 -5.46
N LEU A 287 4.60 -15.81 -6.26
CA LEU A 287 3.37 -16.55 -6.57
C LEU A 287 2.86 -17.35 -5.36
N LEU A 288 3.75 -18.00 -4.61
CA LEU A 288 3.40 -18.74 -3.40
C LEU A 288 2.88 -17.85 -2.27
N THR A 289 3.27 -16.57 -2.23
CA THR A 289 2.74 -15.58 -1.27
C THR A 289 1.42 -14.94 -1.73
N GLY A 290 0.80 -15.48 -2.78
CA GLY A 290 -0.48 -14.99 -3.30
C GLY A 290 -0.36 -13.82 -4.26
N ALA A 291 0.81 -13.61 -4.86
CA ALA A 291 1.08 -12.54 -5.83
C ALA A 291 0.72 -11.14 -5.30
N ALA A 292 0.99 -10.90 -4.00
CA ALA A 292 0.71 -9.62 -3.36
C ALA A 292 1.42 -8.47 -4.10
N ALA A 293 0.72 -7.37 -4.30
CA ALA A 293 1.22 -6.23 -5.09
C ALA A 293 2.61 -5.72 -4.67
N PRO A 294 2.96 -5.61 -3.36
CA PRO A 294 4.31 -5.20 -2.94
C PRO A 294 5.41 -6.16 -3.42
N VAL A 295 5.15 -7.46 -3.37
CA VAL A 295 6.13 -8.50 -3.75
C VAL A 295 6.32 -8.54 -5.26
N LEU A 296 5.23 -8.45 -6.03
CA LEU A 296 5.30 -8.38 -7.49
C LEU A 296 6.03 -7.12 -7.96
N ARG A 297 5.82 -5.96 -7.31
CA ARG A 297 6.58 -4.74 -7.61
C ARG A 297 8.07 -4.95 -7.37
N ALA A 298 8.44 -5.53 -6.23
CA ALA A 298 9.84 -5.78 -5.91
C ALA A 298 10.49 -6.78 -6.86
N TRP A 299 9.77 -7.85 -7.22
CA TRP A 299 10.23 -8.80 -8.23
C TRP A 299 10.46 -8.12 -9.59
N LEU A 300 9.51 -7.28 -10.03
CA LEU A 300 9.63 -6.58 -11.31
C LEU A 300 10.79 -5.57 -11.28
N MET A 301 11.00 -4.87 -10.16
CA MET A 301 12.18 -3.99 -9.99
C MET A 301 13.48 -4.79 -10.10
N LEU A 302 13.54 -5.98 -9.48
CA LEU A 302 14.69 -6.87 -9.57
C LEU A 302 14.90 -7.38 -11.00
N ALA A 303 13.83 -7.77 -11.70
CA ALA A 303 13.87 -8.23 -13.09
C ALA A 303 14.38 -7.14 -14.04
N VAL A 304 13.85 -5.93 -13.92
CA VAL A 304 14.28 -4.79 -14.72
C VAL A 304 15.72 -4.39 -14.41
N LEU A 305 16.13 -4.43 -13.15
CA LEU A 305 17.52 -4.18 -12.75
C LEU A 305 18.46 -5.22 -13.36
N THR A 306 18.09 -6.49 -13.34
CA THR A 306 18.83 -7.58 -13.99
C THR A 306 18.93 -7.37 -15.50
N LEU A 307 17.84 -6.95 -16.12
CA LEU A 307 17.81 -6.60 -17.55
C LEU A 307 18.79 -5.46 -17.87
N CYS A 308 18.72 -4.36 -17.11
CA CYS A 308 19.64 -3.23 -17.28
C CYS A 308 21.11 -3.60 -17.02
N TRP A 309 21.37 -4.59 -16.18
CA TRP A 309 22.71 -5.12 -15.96
C TRP A 309 23.28 -5.80 -17.22
N HIS A 310 22.43 -6.57 -17.94
CA HIS A 310 22.85 -7.29 -19.16
C HIS A 310 22.90 -6.40 -20.39
N TRP A 311 22.13 -5.31 -20.40
CA TRP A 311 22.13 -4.31 -21.46
C TRP A 311 22.54 -2.94 -20.92
N PRO A 312 23.87 -2.65 -20.86
CA PRO A 312 24.37 -1.38 -20.33
C PRO A 312 23.78 -0.13 -21.00
N GLY A 313 23.36 -0.24 -22.27
CA GLY A 313 22.66 0.83 -23.01
C GLY A 313 21.30 1.24 -22.42
N LEU A 314 20.68 0.40 -21.58
CA LEU A 314 19.45 0.75 -20.86
C LEU A 314 19.71 1.61 -19.62
N GLY A 315 20.97 1.85 -19.24
CA GLY A 315 21.36 2.70 -18.13
C GLY A 315 21.44 1.96 -16.78
N GLY A 316 21.80 2.68 -15.72
CA GLY A 316 22.02 2.12 -14.38
C GLY A 316 20.73 1.99 -13.54
N GLY A 317 20.89 1.75 -12.24
CA GLY A 317 19.79 1.47 -11.31
C GLY A 317 18.67 2.52 -11.28
N ARG A 318 18.98 3.79 -11.51
CA ARG A 318 17.96 4.87 -11.61
C ARG A 318 17.07 4.71 -12.83
N GLN A 319 17.65 4.31 -13.96
CA GLN A 319 16.90 4.04 -15.18
C GLN A 319 16.05 2.78 -15.03
N ALA A 320 16.61 1.75 -14.36
CA ALA A 320 15.87 0.55 -14.00
C ALA A 320 14.62 0.86 -13.14
N LEU A 321 14.74 1.78 -12.18
CA LEU A 321 13.59 2.20 -11.35
C LEU A 321 12.48 2.85 -12.20
N LYS A 322 12.84 3.71 -13.17
CA LYS A 322 11.88 4.37 -14.07
C LYS A 322 11.22 3.36 -15.02
N LEU A 323 11.99 2.44 -15.58
CA LEU A 323 11.46 1.36 -16.43
C LEU A 323 10.52 0.45 -15.64
N ALA A 324 10.87 0.11 -14.40
CA ALA A 324 10.01 -0.67 -13.52
C ALA A 324 8.70 0.09 -13.20
N ALA A 325 8.77 1.40 -12.95
CA ALA A 325 7.58 2.23 -12.74
C ALA A 325 6.66 2.22 -13.97
N LEU A 326 7.24 2.42 -15.16
CA LEU A 326 6.48 2.35 -16.41
C LEU A 326 5.84 0.98 -16.62
N ALA A 327 6.58 -0.10 -16.43
CA ALA A 327 6.07 -1.46 -16.57
C ALA A 327 4.93 -1.76 -15.59
N ILE A 328 5.03 -1.30 -14.33
CA ILE A 328 3.98 -1.48 -13.32
C ILE A 328 2.71 -0.70 -13.69
N LEU A 329 2.86 0.55 -14.16
CA LEU A 329 1.72 1.38 -14.56
C LEU A 329 1.04 0.82 -15.83
N LEU A 330 1.79 0.27 -16.77
CA LEU A 330 1.23 -0.41 -17.94
C LEU A 330 0.53 -1.72 -17.55
N ALA A 331 1.07 -2.48 -16.61
CA ALA A 331 0.43 -3.72 -16.13
C ALA A 331 -0.83 -3.46 -15.30
N ASN A 332 -0.83 -2.43 -14.47
CA ASN A 332 -1.96 -2.05 -13.63
C ASN A 332 -1.93 -0.55 -13.32
N PRO A 333 -2.61 0.29 -14.12
CA PRO A 333 -2.61 1.75 -13.95
C PRO A 333 -3.21 2.20 -12.60
N TRP A 334 -4.06 1.39 -11.98
CA TRP A 334 -4.63 1.68 -10.66
C TRP A 334 -3.60 1.70 -9.53
N GLN A 335 -2.39 1.16 -9.76
CA GLN A 335 -1.27 1.23 -8.82
C GLN A 335 -0.81 2.67 -8.56
N LEU A 336 -1.06 3.62 -9.46
CA LEU A 336 -0.77 5.04 -9.24
C LEU A 336 -1.50 5.60 -8.01
N GLY A 337 -2.70 5.09 -7.70
CA GLY A 337 -3.47 5.45 -6.49
C GLY A 337 -3.15 4.63 -5.26
N ALA A 338 -2.26 3.64 -5.36
CA ALA A 338 -1.92 2.76 -4.25
C ALA A 338 -0.82 3.38 -3.37
N ALA A 339 -1.15 3.65 -2.12
CA ALA A 339 -0.20 4.16 -1.12
C ALA A 339 1.09 3.32 -1.03
N GLY A 340 0.95 1.99 -1.06
CA GLY A 340 2.08 1.08 -1.03
C GLY A 340 3.00 1.16 -2.26
N ALA A 341 2.49 1.60 -3.43
CA ALA A 341 3.33 1.83 -4.60
C ALA A 341 4.24 3.04 -4.36
N TRP A 342 3.69 4.17 -3.91
CA TRP A 342 4.47 5.37 -3.59
C TRP A 342 5.54 5.10 -2.54
N LEU A 343 5.20 4.41 -1.44
CA LEU A 343 6.16 4.04 -0.41
C LEU A 343 7.29 3.15 -0.96
N SER A 344 6.97 2.16 -1.81
CA SER A 344 7.99 1.28 -2.40
C SER A 344 8.93 2.04 -3.35
N PHE A 345 8.38 2.85 -4.25
CA PHE A 345 9.20 3.61 -5.21
C PHE A 345 10.00 4.71 -4.53
N ALA A 346 9.42 5.41 -3.55
CA ALA A 346 10.14 6.44 -2.79
C ALA A 346 11.31 5.83 -2.00
N ALA A 347 11.11 4.70 -1.33
CA ALA A 347 12.19 4.02 -0.59
C ALA A 347 13.36 3.65 -1.51
N VAL A 348 13.09 3.01 -2.67
CA VAL A 348 14.14 2.65 -3.63
C VAL A 348 14.80 3.88 -4.24
N ALA A 349 14.01 4.93 -4.53
CA ALA A 349 14.55 6.20 -5.01
C ALA A 349 15.50 6.83 -3.99
N VAL A 350 15.14 6.86 -2.69
CA VAL A 350 16.04 7.34 -1.62
C VAL A 350 17.35 6.57 -1.64
N ILE A 351 17.33 5.25 -1.69
CA ILE A 351 18.53 4.41 -1.74
C ILE A 351 19.41 4.79 -2.94
N LEU A 352 18.82 4.91 -4.13
CA LEU A 352 19.57 5.17 -5.36
C LEU A 352 20.09 6.61 -5.47
N TYR A 353 19.30 7.59 -5.04
CA TYR A 353 19.68 9.00 -5.15
C TYR A 353 20.58 9.47 -4.01
N SER A 354 20.47 8.88 -2.82
CA SER A 354 21.33 9.21 -1.69
C SER A 354 22.63 8.39 -1.62
N ALA A 355 22.81 7.44 -2.52
CA ALA A 355 23.99 6.54 -2.53
C ALA A 355 25.36 7.26 -2.39
N PRO A 356 25.61 8.42 -3.01
CA PRO A 356 26.87 9.15 -2.82
C PRO A 356 27.11 9.62 -1.38
N LEU A 357 26.04 9.90 -0.63
CA LEU A 357 26.14 10.43 0.73
C LEU A 357 26.61 9.39 1.75
N TRP A 358 26.38 8.10 1.50
CA TRP A 358 26.65 7.06 2.48
C TRP A 358 27.62 5.96 2.03
N ARG A 359 27.81 5.75 0.71
CA ARG A 359 28.64 4.63 0.19
C ARG A 359 30.11 4.68 0.63
N GLN A 360 30.63 5.87 0.93
CA GLN A 360 32.02 6.05 1.35
C GLN A 360 32.20 5.93 2.87
N LEU A 361 31.11 5.83 3.62
CA LEU A 361 31.15 5.70 5.07
C LEU A 361 31.50 4.26 5.49
N ARG A 362 31.89 4.07 6.73
CA ARG A 362 32.04 2.74 7.32
C ARG A 362 30.69 2.01 7.37
N PRO A 363 30.62 0.67 7.27
CA PRO A 363 29.37 -0.08 7.14
C PRO A 363 28.28 0.26 8.17
N LEU A 364 28.66 0.47 9.44
CA LEU A 364 27.73 0.88 10.48
C LEU A 364 27.09 2.25 10.17
N TRP A 365 27.91 3.23 9.76
CA TRP A 365 27.42 4.56 9.39
C TRP A 365 26.61 4.54 8.09
N GLN A 366 26.96 3.68 7.14
CA GLN A 366 26.14 3.47 5.94
C GLN A 366 24.72 3.07 6.32
N TRP A 367 24.60 2.09 7.22
CA TRP A 367 23.31 1.59 7.70
C TRP A 367 22.51 2.68 8.44
N LEU A 368 23.16 3.38 9.38
CA LEU A 368 22.53 4.47 10.15
C LEU A 368 22.02 5.60 9.25
N VAL A 369 22.90 6.11 8.38
CA VAL A 369 22.55 7.24 7.48
C VAL A 369 21.48 6.84 6.49
N LEU A 370 21.57 5.66 5.87
CA LEU A 370 20.58 5.18 4.94
C LEU A 370 19.20 5.04 5.62
N GLN A 371 19.17 4.44 6.81
CA GLN A 371 17.93 4.26 7.55
C GLN A 371 17.32 5.61 7.97
N ALA A 372 18.12 6.57 8.39
CA ALA A 372 17.67 7.92 8.71
C ALA A 372 17.08 8.63 7.47
N LEU A 373 17.77 8.54 6.33
CA LEU A 373 17.30 9.16 5.08
C LEU A 373 15.97 8.55 4.59
N ILE A 374 15.83 7.22 4.66
CA ILE A 374 14.57 6.55 4.30
C ILE A 374 13.46 6.99 5.25
N THR A 375 13.71 6.98 6.56
CA THR A 375 12.72 7.37 7.57
C THR A 375 12.24 8.81 7.37
N LEU A 376 13.18 9.75 7.19
CA LEU A 376 12.86 11.17 6.98
C LEU A 376 12.12 11.42 5.66
N ALA A 377 12.55 10.77 4.57
CA ALA A 377 11.91 10.94 3.27
C ALA A 377 10.50 10.35 3.21
N LEU A 378 10.24 9.25 3.90
CA LEU A 378 8.92 8.61 3.95
C LEU A 378 8.00 9.17 5.04
N LEU A 379 8.51 10.00 5.95
CA LEU A 379 7.75 10.56 7.07
C LEU A 379 6.51 11.33 6.59
N PRO A 380 6.56 12.26 5.60
CA PRO A 380 5.37 13.01 5.19
C PRO A 380 4.24 12.11 4.67
N ILE A 381 4.58 11.17 3.78
CA ILE A 381 3.58 10.26 3.22
C ILE A 381 3.08 9.26 4.27
N GLY A 382 3.95 8.78 5.15
CA GLY A 382 3.58 7.92 6.27
C GLY A 382 2.59 8.61 7.21
N TRP A 383 2.86 9.87 7.57
CA TRP A 383 1.97 10.66 8.39
C TRP A 383 0.59 10.85 7.75
N ALA A 384 0.55 11.22 6.46
CA ALA A 384 -0.71 11.37 5.73
C ALA A 384 -1.53 10.09 5.64
N LEU A 385 -0.87 8.93 5.49
CA LEU A 385 -1.53 7.65 5.31
C LEU A 385 -1.97 6.98 6.62
N PHE A 386 -1.15 7.11 7.68
CA PHE A 386 -1.37 6.39 8.93
C PHE A 386 -1.91 7.29 10.06
N GLY A 387 -2.03 8.59 9.83
CA GLY A 387 -2.59 9.55 10.78
C GLY A 387 -1.75 9.78 12.02
N GLY A 388 -0.46 9.41 12.00
CA GLY A 388 0.47 9.61 13.10
C GLY A 388 1.89 9.21 12.72
N ILE A 389 2.81 9.49 13.63
CA ILE A 389 4.25 9.31 13.45
C ILE A 389 4.78 8.42 14.57
N SER A 390 5.47 7.36 14.23
CA SER A 390 6.22 6.58 15.21
C SER A 390 7.57 7.26 15.46
N LEU A 391 7.77 7.76 16.66
CA LEU A 391 9.01 8.43 17.07
C LEU A 391 10.17 7.44 17.29
N VAL A 392 9.85 6.18 17.56
CA VAL A 392 10.82 5.10 17.76
C VAL A 392 11.16 4.35 16.47
N SER A 393 10.51 4.68 15.35
CA SER A 393 10.63 3.91 14.10
C SER A 393 12.05 3.80 13.57
N LEU A 394 12.87 4.83 13.70
CA LEU A 394 14.29 4.80 13.29
C LEU A 394 15.06 3.74 14.09
N ALA A 395 14.97 3.78 15.41
CA ALA A 395 15.66 2.83 16.30
C ALA A 395 15.10 1.41 16.13
N ALA A 396 13.78 1.27 16.06
CA ALA A 396 13.13 -0.01 15.86
C ALA A 396 13.55 -0.66 14.53
N ASN A 397 13.56 0.09 13.43
CA ASN A 397 13.96 -0.42 12.13
C ASN A 397 15.46 -0.76 12.06
N LEU A 398 16.29 0.02 12.75
CA LEU A 398 17.73 -0.22 12.82
C LEU A 398 18.06 -1.57 13.45
N VAL A 399 17.28 -2.02 14.43
CA VAL A 399 17.44 -3.29 15.15
C VAL A 399 16.64 -4.41 14.47
N LEU A 400 15.36 -4.19 14.20
CA LEU A 400 14.44 -5.26 13.77
C LEU A 400 14.64 -5.68 12.31
N ILE A 401 15.07 -4.76 11.41
CA ILE A 401 15.32 -5.13 10.00
C ILE A 401 16.47 -6.13 9.85
N PRO A 402 17.67 -5.91 10.43
CA PRO A 402 18.72 -6.92 10.38
C PRO A 402 18.34 -8.24 11.04
N TRP A 403 17.59 -8.16 12.17
CA TRP A 403 17.16 -9.35 12.89
C TRP A 403 16.10 -10.17 12.14
N LEU A 404 15.34 -9.56 11.25
CA LEU A 404 14.35 -10.25 10.41
C LEU A 404 15.01 -11.28 9.48
N ALA A 405 16.22 -11.03 9.00
CA ALA A 405 16.93 -11.94 8.10
C ALA A 405 17.20 -13.32 8.72
N PRO A 406 17.83 -13.45 9.91
CA PRO A 406 17.99 -14.74 10.56
C PRO A 406 16.66 -15.38 10.97
N VAL A 407 15.65 -14.61 11.39
CA VAL A 407 14.30 -15.14 11.67
C VAL A 407 13.71 -15.82 10.44
N LEU A 408 13.72 -15.14 9.28
CA LEU A 408 13.20 -15.72 8.03
C LEU A 408 14.01 -16.91 7.57
N ALA A 409 15.35 -16.84 7.59
CA ALA A 409 16.22 -17.91 7.17
C ALA A 409 16.01 -19.17 8.03
N ALA A 410 16.04 -19.03 9.36
CA ALA A 410 15.83 -20.15 10.29
C ALA A 410 14.42 -20.74 10.15
N SER A 411 13.38 -19.88 9.97
CA SER A 411 12.02 -20.35 9.81
C SER A 411 11.82 -21.12 8.50
N LEU A 412 12.39 -20.66 7.38
CA LEU A 412 12.34 -21.38 6.10
C LEU A 412 13.11 -22.70 6.16
N LEU A 413 14.28 -22.73 6.80
CA LEU A 413 15.06 -23.94 7.02
C LEU A 413 14.32 -24.94 7.91
N ALA A 414 13.64 -24.49 8.97
CA ALA A 414 12.83 -25.32 9.85
C ALA A 414 11.64 -25.99 9.12
N LEU A 415 11.09 -25.37 8.09
CA LEU A 415 10.07 -26.01 7.26
C LEU A 415 10.61 -27.21 6.47
N ILE A 416 11.90 -27.20 6.15
CA ILE A 416 12.58 -28.32 5.46
C ILE A 416 13.08 -29.33 6.51
N CYS A 417 13.72 -28.84 7.58
CA CYS A 417 14.34 -29.60 8.65
C CYS A 417 13.67 -29.23 10.00
N PRO A 418 12.58 -29.92 10.40
CA PRO A 418 11.80 -29.59 11.61
C PRO A 418 12.58 -29.51 12.92
N PRO A 419 13.68 -30.27 13.15
CA PRO A 419 14.52 -30.12 14.34
C PRO A 419 15.08 -28.70 14.56
N LEU A 420 15.12 -27.85 13.53
CA LEU A 420 15.53 -26.43 13.64
C LEU A 420 14.41 -25.50 14.15
N ALA A 421 13.18 -26.00 14.31
CA ALA A 421 12.04 -25.17 14.75
C ALA A 421 12.27 -24.47 16.11
N PRO A 422 12.90 -25.10 17.13
CA PRO A 422 13.19 -24.42 18.39
C PRO A 422 14.11 -23.20 18.21
N ALA A 423 15.12 -23.29 17.37
CA ALA A 423 16.03 -22.17 17.08
C ALA A 423 15.29 -21.04 16.34
N ALA A 424 14.44 -21.37 15.37
CA ALA A 424 13.64 -20.40 14.64
C ALA A 424 12.62 -19.68 15.56
N THR A 425 11.97 -20.42 16.48
CA THR A 425 11.05 -19.83 17.44
C THR A 425 11.76 -18.94 18.45
N TRP A 426 12.92 -19.34 18.94
CA TRP A 426 13.75 -18.53 19.85
C TRP A 426 14.16 -17.19 19.19
N LEU A 427 14.60 -17.21 17.92
CA LEU A 427 14.93 -16.00 17.15
C LEU A 427 13.69 -15.10 16.98
N LEU A 428 12.53 -15.70 16.71
CA LEU A 428 11.27 -14.96 16.59
C LEU A 428 10.85 -14.35 17.93
N ASP A 429 10.99 -15.07 19.03
CA ASP A 429 10.62 -14.58 20.35
C ASP A 429 11.47 -13.37 20.76
N ILE A 430 12.79 -13.37 20.48
CA ILE A 430 13.65 -12.19 20.66
C ILE A 430 13.13 -11.02 19.81
N PHE A 431 12.78 -11.27 18.54
CA PHE A 431 12.20 -10.25 17.67
C PHE A 431 10.92 -9.66 18.27
N LEU A 432 10.02 -10.50 18.77
CA LEU A 432 8.74 -10.07 19.35
C LEU A 432 8.92 -9.32 20.69
N HIS A 433 9.89 -9.71 21.54
CA HIS A 433 10.23 -8.98 22.75
C HIS A 433 10.82 -7.60 22.43
N ALA A 434 11.72 -7.50 21.47
CA ALA A 434 12.25 -6.21 21.02
C ALA A 434 11.16 -5.32 20.42
N LEU A 435 10.26 -5.89 19.60
CA LEU A 435 9.09 -5.20 19.06
C LEU A 435 8.20 -4.65 20.17
N ALA A 436 7.90 -5.46 21.19
CA ALA A 436 7.09 -5.04 22.32
C ALA A 436 7.78 -3.93 23.13
N GLY A 437 9.10 -4.01 23.35
CA GLY A 437 9.90 -2.98 24.00
C GLY A 437 9.83 -1.62 23.28
N PHE A 438 10.00 -1.60 21.96
CA PHE A 438 9.88 -0.37 21.19
C PHE A 438 8.45 0.19 21.17
N ALA A 439 7.44 -0.65 21.23
CA ALA A 439 6.05 -0.21 21.23
C ALA A 439 5.54 0.23 22.61
N ALA A 440 6.21 -0.15 23.71
CA ALA A 440 5.74 0.07 25.08
C ALA A 440 5.62 1.55 25.48
N PRO A 441 6.60 2.45 25.22
CA PRO A 441 6.55 3.82 25.70
C PRO A 441 5.30 4.55 25.20
N ALA A 442 4.60 5.28 26.06
CA ALA A 442 3.39 6.03 25.69
C ALA A 442 3.66 7.01 24.53
N TRP A 443 4.83 7.62 24.50
CA TRP A 443 5.28 8.56 23.47
C TRP A 443 5.77 7.89 22.18
N ALA A 444 5.89 6.56 22.12
CA ALA A 444 6.38 5.85 20.93
C ALA A 444 5.62 6.20 19.65
N TYR A 445 4.36 6.57 19.77
CA TYR A 445 3.51 6.95 18.64
C TYR A 445 2.80 8.27 18.92
N TRP A 446 3.18 9.30 18.15
CA TRP A 446 2.60 10.62 18.23
C TRP A 446 1.51 10.81 17.18
N GLN A 447 0.36 11.32 17.60
CA GLN A 447 -0.76 11.65 16.72
C GLN A 447 -1.01 13.17 16.77
N PRO A 448 -0.44 13.94 15.82
CA PRO A 448 -0.70 15.36 15.73
C PRO A 448 -2.19 15.67 15.55
N ALA A 449 -2.63 16.84 16.04
CA ALA A 449 -4.01 17.29 15.84
C ALA A 449 -4.35 17.54 14.35
N PHE A 450 -3.32 17.89 13.55
CA PHE A 450 -3.44 18.08 12.11
C PHE A 450 -2.92 16.86 11.34
N GLN A 451 -3.57 16.49 10.25
CA GLN A 451 -3.11 15.44 9.33
C GLN A 451 -3.02 16.03 7.91
N PRO A 452 -1.83 16.03 7.28
CA PRO A 452 -1.67 16.58 5.94
C PRO A 452 -2.45 15.76 4.91
N GLY A 453 -2.93 16.43 3.87
CA GLY A 453 -3.52 15.74 2.72
C GLY A 453 -2.49 14.88 2.00
N THR A 454 -2.93 13.76 1.40
CA THR A 454 -2.03 12.83 0.69
C THR A 454 -1.26 13.50 -0.45
N ALA A 455 -1.88 14.44 -1.16
CA ALA A 455 -1.21 15.21 -2.22
C ALA A 455 -0.06 16.07 -1.68
N ALA A 456 -0.28 16.80 -0.57
CA ALA A 456 0.74 17.60 0.08
C ALA A 456 1.92 16.74 0.57
N ALA A 457 1.62 15.59 1.16
CA ALA A 457 2.62 14.65 1.62
C ALA A 457 3.45 14.05 0.48
N LEU A 458 2.82 13.71 -0.65
CA LEU A 458 3.51 13.26 -1.85
C LEU A 458 4.43 14.35 -2.41
N CYS A 459 3.95 15.59 -2.51
CA CYS A 459 4.78 16.72 -2.95
C CYS A 459 5.98 16.94 -2.02
N ALA A 460 5.79 16.86 -0.70
CA ALA A 460 6.87 16.97 0.28
C ALA A 460 7.89 15.83 0.12
N THR A 461 7.45 14.58 -0.07
CA THR A 461 8.34 13.44 -0.32
C THR A 461 9.14 13.63 -1.61
N VAL A 462 8.49 14.07 -2.69
CA VAL A 462 9.16 14.38 -3.97
C VAL A 462 10.17 15.53 -3.79
N ALA A 463 9.84 16.57 -3.02
CA ALA A 463 10.74 17.67 -2.72
C ALA A 463 12.01 17.19 -1.99
N VAL A 464 11.87 16.29 -1.00
CA VAL A 464 13.03 15.67 -0.31
C VAL A 464 13.88 14.87 -1.30
N LEU A 465 13.27 14.07 -2.17
CA LEU A 465 14.01 13.31 -3.20
C LEU A 465 14.76 14.23 -4.17
N CYS A 466 14.14 15.34 -4.58
CA CYS A 466 14.78 16.34 -5.43
C CYS A 466 15.94 17.06 -4.70
N ALA A 467 15.79 17.35 -3.40
CA ALA A 467 16.86 17.91 -2.58
C ALA A 467 18.08 16.94 -2.50
N LEU A 468 17.81 15.66 -2.24
CA LEU A 468 18.86 14.63 -2.24
C LEU A 468 19.56 14.49 -3.59
N ALA A 469 18.81 14.59 -4.69
CA ALA A 469 19.37 14.56 -6.04
C ALA A 469 20.26 15.79 -6.34
N ARG A 470 19.93 16.97 -5.78
CA ARG A 470 20.72 18.22 -5.95
C ARG A 470 22.00 18.25 -5.14
N LEU A 471 21.97 17.72 -3.91
CA LEU A 471 23.18 17.61 -3.08
C LEU A 471 24.29 16.86 -3.81
N ARG A 472 23.91 15.88 -4.62
CA ARG A 472 24.83 15.13 -5.47
C ARG A 472 25.52 15.96 -6.57
N GLY A 473 24.79 16.90 -7.18
CA GLY A 473 25.34 17.74 -8.28
C GLY A 473 26.39 18.76 -7.84
N ARG A 474 26.49 19.04 -6.53
CA ARG A 474 27.47 19.98 -5.97
C ARG A 474 28.82 19.36 -5.62
N GLU A 475 28.88 18.04 -5.46
CA GLU A 475 30.11 17.34 -5.05
C GLU A 475 31.00 16.88 -6.22
N PHE A 476 30.55 17.00 -7.46
CA PHE A 476 31.33 16.73 -8.66
C PHE A 476 31.29 17.92 -9.61
N PRO A 477 32.27 18.83 -9.58
CA PRO A 477 32.48 19.74 -10.67
C PRO A 477 33.06 18.93 -11.84
N LEU A 478 32.20 18.25 -12.59
CA LEU A 478 32.55 17.88 -13.94
C LEU A 478 32.67 19.20 -14.71
N GLN A 479 33.91 19.59 -15.01
CA GLN A 479 34.22 20.52 -16.07
C GLN A 479 33.53 20.02 -17.34
N THR A 480 32.34 20.46 -17.59
CA THR A 480 31.71 20.45 -18.89
C THR A 480 30.96 21.75 -19.02
N GLU A 481 31.48 22.46 -20.00
CA GLU A 481 30.97 23.72 -20.55
C GLU A 481 29.46 23.85 -20.48
N THR A 482 29.06 25.05 -20.16
CA THR A 482 27.73 25.62 -20.17
C THR A 482 26.94 25.29 -21.42
N VAL A 483 26.37 24.12 -21.50
CA VAL A 483 25.17 23.95 -22.31
C VAL A 483 24.00 24.33 -21.43
N ALA A 484 23.49 25.52 -21.67
CA ALA A 484 22.23 25.99 -21.10
C ALA A 484 21.15 24.93 -21.34
N SER A 485 20.87 24.11 -20.35
CA SER A 485 19.78 23.15 -20.36
C SER A 485 18.50 23.90 -20.01
N PRO A 486 17.65 24.22 -21.01
CA PRO A 486 16.63 25.24 -20.83
C PRO A 486 15.37 24.79 -20.09
N TRP A 487 15.06 23.55 -19.91
CA TRP A 487 13.74 23.14 -19.40
C TRP A 487 13.73 22.13 -18.23
N PRO A 488 14.56 21.08 -18.16
CA PRO A 488 14.36 20.06 -17.11
C PRO A 488 14.85 20.49 -15.72
N LEU A 489 15.82 21.40 -15.61
CA LEU A 489 16.31 21.90 -14.32
C LEU A 489 15.33 22.88 -13.65
N ARG A 490 14.60 23.67 -14.42
CA ARG A 490 13.53 24.55 -13.93
C ARG A 490 12.33 23.73 -13.44
N LEU A 491 12.01 22.61 -14.10
CA LEU A 491 11.01 21.64 -13.62
C LEU A 491 11.38 21.00 -12.28
N LEU A 492 12.66 20.85 -11.95
CA LEU A 492 13.12 20.37 -10.64
C LEU A 492 12.98 21.41 -9.51
N THR A 493 12.78 22.71 -9.82
CA THR A 493 12.40 23.72 -8.80
C THR A 493 10.91 23.72 -8.51
N LEU A 494 10.09 23.25 -9.48
CA LEU A 494 8.66 23.12 -9.33
C LEU A 494 8.23 22.24 -8.13
N PRO A 495 8.88 21.10 -7.77
CA PRO A 495 8.46 20.31 -6.62
C PRO A 495 8.47 21.08 -5.30
N PHE A 496 9.40 22.01 -5.10
CA PHE A 496 9.40 22.86 -3.89
C PHE A 496 8.25 23.88 -3.92
N ALA A 497 7.98 24.47 -5.08
CA ALA A 497 6.84 25.34 -5.26
C ALA A 497 5.54 24.56 -5.12
N TRP A 498 5.43 23.36 -5.70
CA TRP A 498 4.29 22.49 -5.52
C TRP A 498 4.14 21.96 -4.10
N ALA A 499 5.24 21.64 -3.40
CA ALA A 499 5.19 21.27 -2.00
C ALA A 499 4.71 22.44 -1.12
N ALA A 500 5.20 23.64 -1.37
CA ALA A 500 4.76 24.85 -0.69
C ALA A 500 3.30 25.17 -1.00
N LEU A 501 2.89 25.07 -2.26
CA LEU A 501 1.50 25.25 -2.71
C LEU A 501 0.58 24.21 -2.08
N ALA A 502 0.95 22.93 -2.13
CA ALA A 502 0.14 21.85 -1.57
C ALA A 502 0.07 21.92 -0.03
N PHE A 503 1.16 22.36 0.63
CA PHE A 503 1.15 22.68 2.06
C PHE A 503 0.28 23.90 2.34
N GLY A 504 0.37 24.94 1.52
CA GLY A 504 -0.50 26.13 1.57
C GLY A 504 -1.97 25.77 1.39
N ILE A 505 -2.31 24.92 0.42
CA ILE A 505 -3.68 24.40 0.21
C ILE A 505 -4.13 23.58 1.43
N SER A 506 -3.26 22.74 1.99
CA SER A 506 -3.59 21.96 3.19
C SER A 506 -3.77 22.86 4.42
N LEU A 507 -3.01 23.93 4.52
CA LEU A 507 -3.17 24.95 5.56
C LEU A 507 -4.44 25.78 5.34
N ALA A 508 -4.73 26.17 4.09
CA ALA A 508 -5.96 26.86 3.73
C ALA A 508 -7.21 26.01 4.02
N ALA A 509 -7.14 24.68 3.83
CA ALA A 509 -8.22 23.77 4.20
C ALA A 509 -8.52 23.74 5.71
N VAL A 510 -7.55 24.15 6.56
CA VAL A 510 -7.76 24.34 8.00
C VAL A 510 -8.45 25.67 8.29
N LEU A 511 -8.16 26.70 7.48
CA LEU A 511 -8.68 28.07 7.67
C LEU A 511 -10.06 28.28 7.03
N LEU A 512 -10.35 27.56 5.94
CA LEU A 512 -11.67 27.61 5.29
C LEU A 512 -12.70 26.78 6.06
N PRO A 513 -13.99 27.18 6.04
CA PRO A 513 -15.05 26.36 6.60
C PRO A 513 -15.09 25.02 5.85
N PRO A 514 -14.89 23.89 6.57
CA PRO A 514 -14.88 22.59 5.91
C PRO A 514 -16.28 22.22 5.42
N PRO A 515 -16.38 21.50 4.29
CA PRO A 515 -17.65 20.92 3.85
C PRO A 515 -18.08 19.77 4.76
N ASP A 516 -19.38 19.55 4.85
CA ASP A 516 -19.91 18.41 5.58
C ASP A 516 -19.35 17.09 5.03
N TYR A 517 -18.96 16.20 5.93
CA TYR A 517 -18.38 14.91 5.61
C TYR A 517 -19.30 13.77 5.96
N ARG A 518 -19.56 12.86 5.02
CA ARG A 518 -20.30 11.63 5.25
C ARG A 518 -19.41 10.42 4.98
N ALA A 519 -19.19 9.61 6.02
CA ALA A 519 -18.40 8.40 5.91
C ALA A 519 -19.22 7.26 5.27
N PRO A 520 -18.56 6.30 4.58
CA PRO A 520 -19.21 5.15 3.95
C PRO A 520 -19.98 4.22 4.91
N ASN A 521 -19.73 4.33 6.21
CA ASN A 521 -20.39 3.56 7.27
C ASN A 521 -21.68 4.21 7.81
N GLY A 522 -22.05 5.40 7.30
CA GLY A 522 -23.21 6.17 7.73
C GLY A 522 -22.93 7.14 8.90
N SER A 523 -21.68 7.23 9.38
CA SER A 523 -21.29 8.30 10.30
C SER A 523 -21.04 9.60 9.52
N ALA A 524 -21.20 10.76 10.16
CA ALA A 524 -21.00 12.03 9.50
C ALA A 524 -20.34 13.06 10.43
N VAL A 525 -19.69 14.06 9.84
CA VAL A 525 -19.22 15.27 10.53
C VAL A 525 -19.84 16.46 9.83
N TYR A 526 -20.54 17.29 10.60
CA TYR A 526 -21.19 18.50 10.12
C TYR A 526 -20.51 19.72 10.71
N TYR A 527 -20.40 20.76 9.90
CA TYR A 527 -19.75 22.01 10.26
C TYR A 527 -20.72 23.18 10.03
N HIS A 528 -21.13 23.83 11.08
CA HIS A 528 -22.05 24.97 10.99
C HIS A 528 -21.77 26.01 12.08
N GLY A 529 -21.73 27.30 11.72
CA GLY A 529 -21.53 28.38 12.67
C GLY A 529 -20.26 28.30 13.52
N GLY A 530 -19.15 27.77 12.95
CA GLY A 530 -17.90 27.54 13.67
C GLY A 530 -17.89 26.32 14.58
N LYS A 531 -19.01 25.62 14.74
CA LYS A 531 -19.17 24.41 15.55
C LYS A 531 -19.04 23.15 14.71
N THR A 532 -18.60 22.08 15.34
CA THR A 532 -18.34 20.76 14.71
C THR A 532 -19.17 19.71 15.42
N LEU A 533 -20.03 19.04 14.65
CA LEU A 533 -20.89 17.97 15.15
C LEU A 533 -20.49 16.64 14.53
N VAL A 534 -20.35 15.61 15.35
CA VAL A 534 -20.19 14.23 14.89
C VAL A 534 -21.51 13.49 15.07
N VAL A 535 -22.02 12.90 13.99
CA VAL A 535 -23.23 12.08 14.00
C VAL A 535 -22.85 10.61 13.83
N ASN A 536 -23.20 9.80 14.81
CA ASN A 536 -22.86 8.38 14.94
C ASN A 536 -21.34 8.11 14.99
N ALA A 537 -20.92 7.32 15.95
CA ALA A 537 -19.49 7.04 16.16
C ALA A 537 -18.92 5.99 15.21
N GLY A 538 -19.78 5.17 14.60
CA GLY A 538 -19.36 4.03 13.78
C GLY A 538 -19.14 2.76 14.60
N LEU A 539 -18.62 1.75 13.91
CA LEU A 539 -18.36 0.43 14.45
C LEU A 539 -16.93 0.30 14.98
N ARG A 540 -16.77 -0.22 16.20
CA ARG A 540 -15.48 -0.68 16.70
C ARG A 540 -15.56 -2.17 17.05
N HIS A 541 -14.60 -2.93 16.55
CA HIS A 541 -14.47 -4.34 16.86
C HIS A 541 -13.04 -4.68 17.25
N ARG A 542 -12.79 -4.96 18.52
CA ARG A 542 -11.45 -5.19 19.09
C ARG A 542 -10.68 -6.29 18.35
N ASN A 543 -11.29 -7.45 18.16
CA ASN A 543 -10.63 -8.63 17.61
C ASN A 543 -10.35 -8.53 16.09
N LEU A 544 -10.97 -7.57 15.38
CA LEU A 544 -10.80 -7.38 13.93
C LEU A 544 -9.96 -6.16 13.58
N GLY A 545 -9.45 -5.42 14.57
CA GLY A 545 -8.74 -4.19 14.34
C GLY A 545 -9.57 -3.12 13.59
N ARG A 546 -10.91 -3.29 13.53
CA ARG A 546 -11.80 -2.36 12.85
C ARG A 546 -12.29 -1.31 13.82
N ASP A 547 -11.99 -0.08 13.49
CA ASP A 547 -12.45 1.08 14.23
C ASP A 547 -12.82 2.17 13.22
N ASP A 548 -14.11 2.36 13.02
CA ASP A 548 -14.62 3.31 12.03
C ASP A 548 -14.35 4.76 12.45
N ALA A 549 -14.36 5.06 13.76
CA ALA A 549 -13.98 6.38 14.25
C ALA A 549 -12.51 6.68 13.96
N ALA A 550 -11.62 5.76 14.23
CA ALA A 550 -10.19 5.90 13.92
C ALA A 550 -9.93 5.98 12.42
N ARG A 551 -10.74 5.31 11.62
CA ARG A 551 -10.55 5.22 10.17
C ARG A 551 -11.12 6.40 9.38
N TYR A 552 -12.27 6.93 9.80
CA TYR A 552 -13.03 7.92 9.03
C TYR A 552 -13.19 9.26 9.74
N LEU A 553 -13.56 9.25 11.03
CA LEU A 553 -13.92 10.46 11.73
C LEU A 553 -12.71 11.22 12.29
N LEU A 554 -11.79 10.52 12.95
CA LEU A 554 -10.58 11.16 13.50
C LEU A 554 -9.67 11.75 12.41
N PRO A 555 -9.42 11.09 11.26
CA PRO A 555 -8.67 11.70 10.17
C PRO A 555 -9.34 12.96 9.62
N GLU A 556 -10.67 12.97 9.51
CA GLU A 556 -11.41 14.13 9.02
C GLU A 556 -11.33 15.32 10.00
N LEU A 557 -11.60 15.07 11.28
CA LEU A 557 -11.49 16.08 12.33
C LEU A 557 -10.06 16.68 12.41
N ARG A 558 -9.04 15.82 12.27
CA ARG A 558 -7.63 16.24 12.28
C ARG A 558 -7.23 16.98 11.02
N ARG A 559 -7.78 16.61 9.86
CA ARG A 559 -7.51 17.30 8.58
C ARG A 559 -7.88 18.78 8.68
N HIS A 560 -8.97 19.10 9.37
CA HIS A 560 -9.45 20.46 9.56
C HIS A 560 -9.06 21.06 10.90
N ALA A 561 -8.22 20.38 11.69
CA ALA A 561 -7.80 20.79 13.03
C ALA A 561 -8.99 21.15 13.94
N ARG A 562 -10.14 20.45 13.77
CA ARG A 562 -11.37 20.69 14.52
C ARG A 562 -11.54 19.69 15.64
N ARG A 563 -12.12 20.16 16.74
CA ARG A 563 -12.60 19.33 17.85
C ARG A 563 -14.11 19.23 17.76
N PRO A 564 -14.70 18.06 18.02
CA PRO A 564 -16.15 17.98 18.04
C PRO A 564 -16.71 18.75 19.26
N ASP A 565 -17.66 19.64 19.02
CA ASP A 565 -18.40 20.35 20.06
C ASP A 565 -19.48 19.43 20.69
N ALA A 566 -19.99 18.49 19.89
CA ALA A 566 -20.93 17.46 20.34
C ALA A 566 -20.83 16.20 19.49
N ILE A 567 -21.26 15.07 20.07
CA ILE A 567 -21.49 13.81 19.38
C ILE A 567 -22.97 13.45 19.54
N VAL A 568 -23.67 13.17 18.44
CA VAL A 568 -25.07 12.77 18.46
C VAL A 568 -25.21 11.33 17.94
N LEU A 569 -25.87 10.49 18.71
CA LEU A 569 -26.19 9.12 18.34
C LEU A 569 -27.66 9.03 17.89
N THR A 570 -27.89 8.62 16.65
CA THR A 570 -29.24 8.51 16.06
C THR A 570 -29.72 7.07 15.97
N GLY A 571 -28.94 6.10 16.48
CA GLY A 571 -29.29 4.68 16.45
C GLY A 571 -28.75 3.91 17.65
N LYS A 572 -29.43 2.81 18.00
CA LYS A 572 -29.09 1.94 19.14
C LYS A 572 -28.04 0.86 18.79
N GLY A 573 -27.77 0.67 17.49
CA GLY A 573 -26.93 -0.43 17.02
C GLY A 573 -25.44 -0.19 17.26
N LEU A 574 -24.69 -1.27 17.36
CA LEU A 574 -23.23 -1.23 17.52
C LEU A 574 -22.52 -0.47 16.39
N ARG A 575 -23.16 -0.38 15.21
CA ARG A 575 -22.63 0.41 14.07
C ARG A 575 -22.68 1.92 14.30
N GLN A 576 -23.49 2.39 15.23
CA GLN A 576 -23.61 3.79 15.59
C GLN A 576 -22.85 4.14 16.85
N THR A 577 -22.69 3.19 17.78
CA THR A 577 -22.27 3.46 19.16
C THR A 577 -20.91 2.89 19.54
N SER A 578 -20.48 1.75 18.98
CA SER A 578 -19.35 1.01 19.56
C SER A 578 -17.98 1.70 19.39
N ALA A 579 -17.81 2.57 18.38
CA ALA A 579 -16.58 3.34 18.22
C ALA A 579 -16.56 4.66 19.02
N LEU A 580 -17.62 4.95 19.80
CA LEU A 580 -17.69 6.13 20.69
C LEU A 580 -16.51 6.20 21.65
N ILE A 581 -16.09 5.06 22.20
CA ILE A 581 -14.92 4.98 23.08
C ILE A 581 -13.65 5.52 22.43
N THR A 582 -13.48 5.39 21.11
CA THR A 582 -12.33 5.88 20.37
C THR A 582 -12.41 7.38 20.17
N LEU A 583 -13.60 7.92 19.92
CA LEU A 583 -13.82 9.37 19.85
C LEU A 583 -13.59 10.03 21.21
N LEU A 584 -14.16 9.47 22.28
CA LEU A 584 -14.00 9.99 23.63
C LEU A 584 -12.57 9.83 24.18
N ALA A 585 -11.83 8.81 23.75
CA ALA A 585 -10.40 8.71 24.06
C ALA A 585 -9.57 9.83 23.39
N ALA A 586 -9.98 10.28 22.21
CA ALA A 586 -9.33 11.41 21.52
C ALA A 586 -9.83 12.79 22.02
N TYR A 587 -11.10 12.86 22.41
CA TYR A 587 -11.79 14.09 22.84
C TYR A 587 -12.63 13.84 24.10
N PRO A 588 -12.01 13.72 25.29
CA PRO A 588 -12.70 13.27 26.52
C PRO A 588 -13.81 14.19 27.03
N GLN A 589 -13.70 15.48 26.72
CA GLN A 589 -14.64 16.51 27.20
C GLN A 589 -15.84 16.73 26.27
N THR A 590 -15.94 16.00 25.16
CA THR A 590 -17.03 16.21 24.20
C THR A 590 -18.33 15.63 24.74
N PRO A 591 -19.41 16.44 24.86
CA PRO A 591 -20.70 15.95 25.29
C PRO A 591 -21.31 15.00 24.25
N VAL A 592 -22.00 13.97 24.75
CA VAL A 592 -22.67 12.96 23.92
C VAL A 592 -24.18 13.05 24.13
N TYR A 593 -24.89 13.22 23.05
CA TYR A 593 -26.35 13.30 23.02
C TYR A 593 -26.93 12.10 22.24
N SER A 594 -28.19 11.78 22.51
CA SER A 594 -28.88 10.74 21.77
C SER A 594 -30.31 11.16 21.44
N THR A 595 -30.75 10.84 20.24
CA THR A 595 -32.16 10.98 19.81
C THR A 595 -33.03 9.80 20.23
N LEU A 596 -32.44 8.71 20.75
CA LEU A 596 -33.11 7.49 21.21
C LEU A 596 -32.65 7.14 22.61
N PRO A 597 -33.52 6.60 23.49
CA PRO A 597 -33.09 6.10 24.79
C PRO A 597 -32.13 4.92 24.58
N LEU A 598 -30.89 5.09 25.05
CA LEU A 598 -29.84 4.07 24.92
C LEU A 598 -29.64 3.37 26.28
N PRO A 599 -29.78 2.04 26.36
CA PRO A 599 -29.50 1.33 27.59
C PRO A 599 -28.00 1.19 27.85
N ASN A 600 -27.58 1.47 29.08
CA ASN A 600 -26.29 1.10 29.71
C ASN A 600 -25.03 1.24 28.83
N LEU A 601 -24.76 2.43 28.31
CA LEU A 601 -23.44 2.74 27.79
C LEU A 601 -22.48 3.10 28.94
N PRO A 602 -21.19 2.74 28.85
CA PRO A 602 -20.19 3.07 29.87
C PRO A 602 -19.80 4.57 29.87
N PHE A 603 -20.60 5.43 29.23
CA PHE A 603 -20.37 6.86 29.08
C PHE A 603 -21.66 7.63 29.40
N ALA A 604 -21.51 8.86 29.90
CA ALA A 604 -22.64 9.76 30.10
C ALA A 604 -23.22 10.18 28.73
N VAL A 605 -24.46 9.78 28.47
CA VAL A 605 -25.21 10.15 27.25
C VAL A 605 -26.50 10.83 27.69
N THR A 606 -26.70 12.06 27.21
CA THR A 606 -27.92 12.81 27.51
C THR A 606 -28.96 12.54 26.42
N TYR A 607 -30.08 11.95 26.79
CA TYR A 607 -31.21 11.72 25.90
C TYR A 607 -32.06 12.98 25.78
N CYS A 608 -32.25 13.46 24.56
CA CYS A 608 -33.15 14.55 24.19
C CYS A 608 -33.12 15.73 25.19
N PRO A 609 -31.99 16.46 25.33
CA PRO A 609 -31.90 17.55 26.29
C PRO A 609 -32.93 18.64 25.99
N ALA A 610 -33.47 19.27 27.03
CA ALA A 610 -34.45 20.33 26.88
C ALA A 610 -33.83 21.64 26.36
N ASP A 611 -32.53 21.84 26.62
CA ASP A 611 -31.81 23.06 26.24
C ASP A 611 -31.02 22.87 24.94
N ASN A 612 -30.95 23.95 24.16
CA ASN A 612 -30.12 24.00 22.95
C ASN A 612 -28.63 23.91 23.33
N ALA A 613 -27.98 22.80 23.05
CA ALA A 613 -26.60 22.57 23.39
C ALA A 613 -25.73 22.45 22.14
N ALA A 614 -24.56 23.08 22.15
CA ALA A 614 -23.55 23.02 21.08
C ALA A 614 -24.06 23.37 19.66
N GLY A 615 -25.14 24.19 19.56
CA GLY A 615 -25.78 24.52 18.28
C GLY A 615 -26.80 23.50 17.78
N LEU A 616 -27.12 22.51 18.61
CA LEU A 616 -28.18 21.53 18.38
C LEU A 616 -29.49 22.01 18.97
N VAL A 617 -30.56 21.86 18.21
CA VAL A 617 -31.94 22.05 18.63
C VAL A 617 -32.60 20.70 18.71
N PHE A 618 -32.99 20.29 19.91
CA PHE A 618 -33.72 19.05 20.12
C PHE A 618 -35.23 19.34 20.21
N THR A 619 -36.02 18.56 19.49
CA THR A 619 -37.46 18.65 19.51
C THR A 619 -38.03 17.31 19.94
N LYS A 620 -38.70 17.29 21.09
CA LYS A 620 -39.38 16.10 21.59
C LYS A 620 -40.72 15.98 20.88
N THR A 621 -40.95 14.85 20.20
CA THR A 621 -42.20 14.54 19.52
C THR A 621 -42.93 13.42 20.27
N ALA A 622 -44.20 13.20 19.97
CA ALA A 622 -44.99 12.13 20.59
C ALA A 622 -44.38 10.73 20.34
N THR A 623 -43.60 10.56 19.27
CA THR A 623 -42.99 9.31 18.85
C THR A 623 -41.48 9.21 19.15
N GLY A 624 -40.84 10.25 19.69
CA GLY A 624 -39.41 10.25 19.96
C GLY A 624 -38.78 11.63 20.06
N CYS A 625 -37.51 11.73 19.76
CA CYS A 625 -36.73 12.96 19.75
C CYS A 625 -36.09 13.16 18.37
N SER A 626 -36.23 14.35 17.80
CA SER A 626 -35.47 14.77 16.61
C SER A 626 -34.43 15.81 17.00
N ALA A 627 -33.32 15.85 16.27
CA ALA A 627 -32.26 16.82 16.46
C ALA A 627 -31.99 17.54 15.15
N ARG A 628 -31.78 18.86 15.22
CA ARG A 628 -31.40 19.71 14.09
C ARG A 628 -30.10 20.46 14.43
N PHE A 629 -29.21 20.53 13.44
CA PHE A 629 -27.96 21.28 13.53
C PHE A 629 -27.90 22.26 12.36
N GLY A 630 -28.07 23.55 12.65
CA GLY A 630 -28.34 24.55 11.62
C GLY A 630 -29.61 24.22 10.82
N GLU A 631 -29.48 24.11 9.51
CA GLU A 631 -30.58 23.74 8.61
C GLU A 631 -30.72 22.21 8.43
N VAL A 632 -29.76 21.41 8.92
CA VAL A 632 -29.71 19.97 8.71
C VAL A 632 -30.52 19.26 9.80
N LEU A 633 -31.58 18.55 9.38
CA LEU A 633 -32.29 17.59 10.23
C LEU A 633 -31.45 16.31 10.31
N LEU A 634 -31.10 15.89 11.53
CA LEU A 634 -30.31 14.69 11.74
C LEU A 634 -31.17 13.43 11.60
N PRO A 635 -30.67 12.36 10.94
CA PRO A 635 -31.42 11.16 10.68
C PRO A 635 -31.78 10.34 11.92
#